data_263585a5257199354993a22701e20e99
#
_entry.id   263585a5257199354993a22701e20e99
#
_cell.length_a   1.000
_cell.length_b   1.000
_cell.length_c   1.000
_cell.angle_alpha   90.00
_cell.angle_beta   90.00
_cell.angle_gamma   90.00
#
_symmetry.space_group_name_H-M   'P 1'
#
loop_
_entity.id
_entity.type
_entity.pdbx_description
1 polymer ?
#
loop_
_entity_poly.entity_id
_entity_poly.type
_entity_poly.pdbx_seq_one_letter_code
_entity_poly.pdbx_strand_id
1 'polypeptide(L)'
;CPFCGVGIVSTLDHYLPKTKYPTYALTPVNLIACCADCNKNKKSEISETRNNEFIHPYYDDFNDEVWLKVKIVFDEEIIFSFYAEKPNTWEQEKYERAKNHLRKLQLNKLYVAHCGEEFSEYRDTAKDLYKKGGEELVREDLICRIEERRRVTKNNWRAALYEGLLESQDFFDKFLMS
;
A
#
# COMPACT_ATOMS: atom_id res chain seq x y z
N CYS A 1 5.31 9.42 -5.26
CA CYS A 1 4.72 10.10 -4.10
C CYS A 1 5.08 9.36 -2.82
N PRO A 2 5.72 10.01 -1.83
CA PRO A 2 6.17 9.34 -0.61
C PRO A 2 5.03 8.90 0.33
N PHE A 3 3.81 9.43 0.12
CA PHE A 3 2.66 9.03 0.91
C PHE A 3 1.98 7.76 0.40
N CYS A 4 1.86 7.58 -0.93
CA CYS A 4 1.09 6.46 -1.49
C CYS A 4 1.93 5.47 -2.32
N GLY A 5 3.16 5.82 -2.71
CA GLY A 5 3.98 4.98 -3.58
C GLY A 5 3.47 4.84 -5.03
N VAL A 6 2.42 5.57 -5.44
CA VAL A 6 1.76 5.42 -6.76
C VAL A 6 1.77 6.71 -7.56
N GLY A 7 1.19 7.78 -7.02
CA GLY A 7 0.94 9.02 -7.76
C GLY A 7 2.22 9.77 -8.14
N ILE A 8 2.17 10.47 -9.28
CA ILE A 8 3.25 11.33 -9.73
C ILE A 8 3.33 12.56 -8.81
N VAL A 9 4.54 12.87 -8.36
CA VAL A 9 4.81 14.06 -7.54
C VAL A 9 4.60 15.31 -8.38
N SER A 10 3.64 16.15 -7.99
CA SER A 10 3.24 17.36 -8.73
C SER A 10 2.90 18.55 -7.83
N THR A 11 2.93 18.36 -6.50
CA THR A 11 2.58 19.38 -5.53
C THR A 11 3.53 19.38 -4.34
N LEU A 12 3.53 20.50 -3.58
CA LEU A 12 4.14 20.57 -2.25
C LEU A 12 3.03 20.68 -1.21
N ASP A 13 2.98 19.69 -0.31
CA ASP A 13 2.08 19.70 0.85
C ASP A 13 2.78 20.28 2.07
N HIS A 14 2.04 21.02 2.88
CA HIS A 14 2.51 21.44 4.19
C HIS A 14 2.13 20.37 5.23
N TYR A 15 3.12 19.61 5.74
CA TYR A 15 2.84 18.59 6.74
C TYR A 15 2.08 19.17 7.94
N LEU A 16 2.59 20.26 8.51
CA LEU A 16 1.86 21.13 9.44
C LEU A 16 1.18 22.24 8.63
N PRO A 17 -0.18 22.32 8.64
CA PRO A 17 -0.92 23.25 7.80
C PRO A 17 -0.52 24.72 8.03
N LYS A 18 -0.17 25.42 6.95
CA LYS A 18 0.28 26.83 7.00
C LYS A 18 -0.73 27.79 7.63
N THR A 19 -2.02 27.45 7.55
CA THR A 19 -3.10 28.25 8.15
C THR A 19 -3.06 28.28 9.68
N LYS A 20 -2.49 27.23 10.28
CA LYS A 20 -2.37 27.10 11.74
C LYS A 20 -0.93 27.26 12.21
N TYR A 21 0.04 26.99 11.35
CA TYR A 21 1.48 27.07 11.63
C TYR A 21 2.21 27.93 10.60
N PRO A 22 1.88 29.25 10.48
CA PRO A 22 2.45 30.11 9.44
C PRO A 22 3.97 30.24 9.52
N THR A 23 4.56 30.13 10.71
CA THR A 23 6.01 30.20 10.92
C THR A 23 6.76 29.04 10.25
N TYR A 24 6.11 27.91 10.02
CA TYR A 24 6.71 26.73 9.35
C TYR A 24 6.37 26.68 7.86
N ALA A 25 5.66 27.65 7.30
CA ALA A 25 5.19 27.61 5.91
C ALA A 25 6.31 27.49 4.88
N LEU A 26 7.50 28.03 5.17
CA LEU A 26 8.68 27.97 4.30
C LEU A 26 9.77 27.04 4.82
N THR A 27 9.49 26.29 5.89
CA THR A 27 10.47 25.35 6.46
C THR A 27 10.59 24.12 5.57
N PRO A 28 11.77 23.77 5.02
CA PRO A 28 11.93 22.68 4.05
C PRO A 28 11.40 21.34 4.54
N VAL A 29 11.62 21.00 5.82
CA VAL A 29 11.15 19.74 6.40
C VAL A 29 9.64 19.68 6.60
N ASN A 30 8.94 20.82 6.51
CA ASN A 30 7.48 20.88 6.53
C ASN A 30 6.88 20.79 5.11
N LEU A 31 7.70 20.85 4.08
CA LEU A 31 7.29 20.82 2.67
C LEU A 31 7.51 19.42 2.10
N ILE A 32 6.44 18.69 1.88
CA ILE A 32 6.47 17.33 1.36
C ILE A 32 6.09 17.35 -0.11
N ALA A 33 7.04 16.99 -0.97
CA ALA A 33 6.76 16.80 -2.40
C ALA A 33 5.90 15.54 -2.58
N CYS A 34 4.65 15.71 -3.03
CA CYS A 34 3.66 14.63 -3.14
C CYS A 34 2.74 14.76 -4.34
N CYS A 35 1.92 13.74 -4.60
CA CYS A 35 0.90 13.80 -5.65
C CYS A 35 -0.29 14.68 -5.22
N ALA A 36 -1.02 15.18 -6.21
CA ALA A 36 -2.18 16.04 -5.98
C ALA A 36 -3.28 15.38 -5.14
N ASP A 37 -3.51 14.08 -5.36
CA ASP A 37 -4.54 13.33 -4.62
C ASP A 37 -4.21 13.18 -3.14
N CYS A 38 -2.97 12.81 -2.81
CA CYS A 38 -2.54 12.74 -1.41
C CYS A 38 -2.61 14.10 -0.72
N ASN A 39 -2.17 15.18 -1.39
CA ASN A 39 -2.26 16.53 -0.88
C ASN A 39 -3.73 16.92 -0.61
N LYS A 40 -4.62 16.67 -1.57
CA LYS A 40 -6.04 16.92 -1.44
C LYS A 40 -6.69 16.12 -0.30
N ASN A 41 -6.36 14.82 -0.20
CA ASN A 41 -6.95 13.94 0.81
C ASN A 41 -6.44 14.27 2.22
N LYS A 42 -5.18 14.66 2.36
CA LYS A 42 -4.59 15.06 3.65
C LYS A 42 -5.25 16.31 4.22
N LYS A 43 -5.65 17.26 3.38
CA LYS A 43 -6.29 18.53 3.79
C LYS A 43 -5.43 19.32 4.78
N SER A 44 -6.06 20.26 5.50
CA SER A 44 -5.44 21.04 6.59
C SER A 44 -5.74 20.43 7.96
N GLU A 45 -5.84 19.10 8.04
CA GLU A 45 -6.09 18.42 9.31
C GLU A 45 -4.88 18.51 10.22
N ILE A 46 -5.14 18.74 11.50
CA ILE A 46 -4.17 18.59 12.58
C ILE A 46 -4.60 17.39 13.41
N SER A 47 -3.64 16.56 13.69
CA SER A 47 -3.85 15.45 14.61
C SER A 47 -3.74 15.95 16.05
N GLU A 48 -4.79 15.73 16.83
CA GLU A 48 -4.82 16.09 18.26
C GLU A 48 -4.02 15.09 19.10
N THR A 49 -3.81 13.90 18.57
CA THR A 49 -3.08 12.82 19.21
C THR A 49 -2.08 12.19 18.25
N ARG A 50 -1.01 11.64 18.79
CA ARG A 50 0.05 11.00 18.01
C ARG A 50 -0.48 9.83 17.18
N ASN A 51 -1.44 9.07 17.69
CA ASN A 51 -2.09 7.96 16.97
C ASN A 51 -2.78 8.39 15.67
N ASN A 52 -3.17 9.65 15.56
CA ASN A 52 -3.86 10.20 14.40
C ASN A 52 -2.94 10.95 13.44
N GLU A 53 -1.65 11.03 13.73
CA GLU A 53 -0.68 11.66 12.84
C GLU A 53 -0.50 10.85 11.56
N PHE A 54 -0.28 11.57 10.45
CA PHE A 54 0.18 10.95 9.22
C PHE A 54 1.61 10.43 9.39
N ILE A 55 1.97 9.42 8.61
CA ILE A 55 3.38 9.02 8.49
C ILE A 55 4.14 10.17 7.86
N HIS A 56 5.19 10.63 8.53
CA HIS A 56 6.04 11.71 8.04
C HIS A 56 7.19 11.12 7.20
N PRO A 57 7.27 11.43 5.89
CA PRO A 57 8.23 10.75 5.01
C PRO A 57 9.71 10.93 5.34
N TYR A 58 10.05 11.98 6.10
CA TYR A 58 11.44 12.28 6.44
C TYR A 58 11.87 11.81 7.84
N TYR A 59 10.92 11.57 8.74
CA TYR A 59 11.23 11.32 10.15
C TYR A 59 10.73 9.98 10.68
N ASP A 60 9.72 9.41 10.03
CA ASP A 60 9.14 8.15 10.47
C ASP A 60 9.69 6.98 9.62
N ASP A 61 10.12 5.91 10.28
CA ASP A 61 10.39 4.64 9.64
C ASP A 61 9.20 3.68 9.83
N PHE A 62 8.45 3.49 8.75
CA PHE A 62 7.38 2.51 8.62
C PHE A 62 7.74 1.41 7.61
N ASN A 63 9.02 1.35 7.21
CA ASN A 63 9.54 0.35 6.31
C ASN A 63 10.36 -0.73 7.05
N ASP A 64 10.41 -0.67 8.38
CA ASP A 64 11.06 -1.66 9.24
C ASP A 64 10.38 -3.02 9.19
N GLU A 65 9.04 -3.04 9.07
CA GLU A 65 8.21 -4.25 9.01
C GLU A 65 7.22 -4.23 7.84
N VAL A 66 6.71 -5.42 7.50
CA VAL A 66 5.61 -5.56 6.53
C VAL A 66 4.29 -5.43 7.27
N TRP A 67 3.56 -4.36 7.00
CA TRP A 67 2.27 -4.08 7.62
C TRP A 67 1.13 -3.87 6.62
N LEU A 68 1.45 -3.60 5.35
CA LEU A 68 0.44 -3.46 4.31
C LEU A 68 0.07 -4.84 3.76
N LYS A 69 -1.18 -5.22 3.93
CA LYS A 69 -1.75 -6.49 3.48
C LYS A 69 -2.96 -6.27 2.58
N VAL A 70 -3.33 -7.29 1.83
CA VAL A 70 -4.56 -7.33 1.04
C VAL A 70 -5.35 -8.58 1.38
N LYS A 71 -6.65 -8.43 1.52
CA LYS A 71 -7.61 -9.53 1.50
C LYS A 71 -8.18 -9.65 0.09
N ILE A 72 -8.17 -10.85 -0.47
CA ILE A 72 -8.73 -11.16 -1.78
C ILE A 72 -9.87 -12.15 -1.58
N VAL A 73 -11.00 -11.87 -2.20
CA VAL A 73 -12.15 -12.78 -2.20
C VAL A 73 -12.45 -13.13 -3.65
N PHE A 74 -12.43 -14.42 -3.96
CA PHE A 74 -12.77 -14.99 -5.27
C PHE A 74 -14.19 -15.53 -5.20
N ASP A 75 -15.14 -14.74 -5.72
CA ASP A 75 -16.55 -15.09 -5.85
C ASP A 75 -17.03 -14.74 -7.28
N GLU A 76 -18.28 -14.35 -7.47
CA GLU A 76 -18.77 -13.87 -8.78
C GLU A 76 -17.91 -12.72 -9.32
N GLU A 77 -17.47 -11.83 -8.43
CA GLU A 77 -16.47 -10.79 -8.70
C GLU A 77 -15.27 -10.96 -7.78
N ILE A 78 -14.07 -10.61 -8.28
CA ILE A 78 -12.86 -10.62 -7.46
C ILE A 78 -12.77 -9.31 -6.69
N ILE A 79 -12.79 -9.40 -5.36
CA ILE A 79 -12.78 -8.24 -4.47
C ILE A 79 -11.42 -8.13 -3.78
N PHE A 80 -10.80 -6.97 -3.89
CA PHE A 80 -9.55 -6.63 -3.21
C PHE A 80 -9.81 -5.62 -2.10
N SER A 81 -9.19 -5.82 -0.93
CA SER A 81 -9.28 -4.88 0.19
C SER A 81 -7.94 -4.78 0.90
N PHE A 82 -7.27 -3.63 0.74
CA PHE A 82 -5.99 -3.34 1.39
C PHE A 82 -6.22 -2.83 2.81
N TYR A 83 -5.43 -3.34 3.75
CA TYR A 83 -5.52 -2.99 5.17
C TYR A 83 -4.15 -2.99 5.83
N ALA A 84 -4.07 -2.37 7.01
CA ALA A 84 -2.88 -2.48 7.85
C ALA A 84 -3.04 -3.68 8.79
N GLU A 85 -2.04 -4.53 8.84
CA GLU A 85 -1.88 -5.59 9.83
C GLU A 85 -0.82 -5.19 10.83
N LYS A 86 -1.04 -5.46 12.11
CA LYS A 86 -0.09 -5.08 13.15
C LYS A 86 1.06 -6.09 13.22
N PRO A 87 2.31 -5.70 12.92
CA PRO A 87 3.47 -6.53 13.21
C PRO A 87 3.63 -6.75 14.72
N ASN A 88 4.11 -7.93 15.10
CA ASN A 88 4.30 -8.28 16.52
C ASN A 88 5.31 -7.36 17.24
N THR A 89 6.25 -6.80 16.51
CA THR A 89 7.29 -5.89 17.01
C THR A 89 6.79 -4.46 17.23
N TRP A 90 5.60 -4.13 16.69
CA TRP A 90 5.09 -2.76 16.74
C TRP A 90 4.26 -2.47 18.00
N GLU A 91 4.50 -1.28 18.57
CA GLU A 91 3.61 -0.70 19.54
C GLU A 91 2.26 -0.30 18.91
N GLN A 92 1.21 -0.25 19.75
CA GLN A 92 -0.15 0.07 19.28
C GLN A 92 -0.22 1.43 18.59
N GLU A 93 0.50 2.44 19.09
CA GLU A 93 0.55 3.78 18.50
C GLU A 93 1.01 3.74 17.03
N LYS A 94 2.11 3.05 16.74
CA LYS A 94 2.65 2.94 15.38
C LYS A 94 1.65 2.28 14.42
N TYR A 95 1.00 1.21 14.88
CA TYR A 95 -0.05 0.54 14.11
C TYR A 95 -1.26 1.45 13.82
N GLU A 96 -1.76 2.19 14.82
CA GLU A 96 -2.87 3.13 14.62
C GLU A 96 -2.51 4.23 13.63
N ARG A 97 -1.26 4.72 13.62
CA ARG A 97 -0.76 5.68 12.61
C ARG A 97 -0.78 5.08 11.20
N ALA A 98 -0.37 3.82 11.01
CA ALA A 98 -0.43 3.13 9.72
C ALA A 98 -1.89 3.01 9.22
N LYS A 99 -2.81 2.57 10.08
CA LYS A 99 -4.25 2.52 9.77
C LYS A 99 -4.80 3.89 9.38
N ASN A 100 -4.46 4.91 10.17
CA ASN A 100 -4.90 6.27 9.92
C ASN A 100 -4.37 6.82 8.59
N HIS A 101 -3.11 6.53 8.25
CA HIS A 101 -2.51 6.90 6.98
C HIS A 101 -3.27 6.28 5.79
N LEU A 102 -3.53 4.97 5.82
CA LEU A 102 -4.34 4.29 4.81
C LEU A 102 -5.73 4.91 4.66
N ARG A 103 -6.41 5.14 5.78
CA ARG A 103 -7.79 5.64 5.82
C ARG A 103 -7.89 7.09 5.31
N LYS A 104 -7.11 8.00 5.88
CA LYS A 104 -7.19 9.43 5.58
C LYS A 104 -6.77 9.75 4.15
N LEU A 105 -5.74 9.08 3.65
CA LEU A 105 -5.30 9.26 2.26
C LEU A 105 -6.10 8.42 1.26
N GLN A 106 -7.09 7.65 1.73
CA GLN A 106 -7.94 6.77 0.90
C GLN A 106 -7.12 5.75 0.08
N LEU A 107 -6.01 5.24 0.66
CA LEU A 107 -5.07 4.41 -0.09
C LEU A 107 -5.66 3.05 -0.48
N ASN A 108 -6.60 2.48 0.30
CA ASN A 108 -7.31 1.29 -0.13
C ASN A 108 -8.01 1.51 -1.47
N LYS A 109 -8.75 2.61 -1.62
CA LYS A 109 -9.45 2.94 -2.87
C LYS A 109 -8.45 3.13 -4.04
N LEU A 110 -7.33 3.80 -3.78
CA LEU A 110 -6.29 4.02 -4.78
C LEU A 110 -5.67 2.68 -5.23
N TYR A 111 -5.29 1.82 -4.28
CA TYR A 111 -4.67 0.55 -4.59
C TYR A 111 -5.63 -0.42 -5.30
N VAL A 112 -6.89 -0.47 -4.88
CA VAL A 112 -7.92 -1.27 -5.55
C VAL A 112 -8.12 -0.83 -7.01
N ALA A 113 -8.10 0.48 -7.28
CA ALA A 113 -8.22 0.98 -8.66
C ALA A 113 -7.07 0.52 -9.57
N HIS A 114 -5.85 0.41 -9.04
CA HIS A 114 -4.69 -0.10 -9.79
C HIS A 114 -4.58 -1.63 -9.79
N CYS A 115 -5.15 -2.26 -8.77
CA CYS A 115 -5.06 -3.70 -8.56
C CYS A 115 -5.74 -4.50 -9.68
N GLY A 116 -6.85 -4.00 -10.20
CA GLY A 116 -7.59 -4.65 -11.28
C GLY A 116 -6.77 -4.81 -12.56
N GLU A 117 -6.02 -3.77 -12.95
CA GLU A 117 -5.11 -3.80 -14.10
C GLU A 117 -3.94 -4.76 -13.87
N GLU A 118 -3.22 -4.58 -12.76
CA GLU A 118 -2.08 -5.43 -12.37
C GLU A 118 -2.47 -6.91 -12.28
N PHE A 119 -3.63 -7.21 -11.68
CA PHE A 119 -4.14 -8.57 -11.60
C PHE A 119 -4.54 -9.11 -12.98
N SER A 120 -5.16 -8.29 -13.82
CA SER A 120 -5.54 -8.70 -15.19
C SER A 120 -4.33 -9.09 -16.04
N GLU A 121 -3.22 -8.35 -15.92
CA GLU A 121 -1.97 -8.69 -16.59
C GLU A 121 -1.33 -9.96 -16.02
N TYR A 122 -1.34 -10.09 -14.68
CA TYR A 122 -0.72 -11.22 -14.01
C TYR A 122 -1.48 -12.54 -14.21
N ARG A 123 -2.81 -12.52 -14.25
CA ARG A 123 -3.64 -13.72 -14.34
C ARG A 123 -3.30 -14.61 -15.53
N ASP A 124 -3.03 -14.01 -16.68
CA ASP A 124 -2.72 -14.75 -17.90
C ASP A 124 -1.33 -15.39 -17.79
N THR A 125 -0.37 -14.66 -17.22
CA THR A 125 0.95 -15.20 -16.88
C THR A 125 0.84 -16.38 -15.91
N ALA A 126 0.04 -16.24 -14.84
CA ALA A 126 -0.15 -17.29 -13.85
C ALA A 126 -0.79 -18.55 -14.43
N LYS A 127 -1.81 -18.39 -15.30
CA LYS A 127 -2.41 -19.53 -16.03
C LYS A 127 -1.41 -20.24 -16.95
N ASP A 128 -0.55 -19.50 -17.64
CA ASP A 128 0.48 -20.08 -18.48
C ASP A 128 1.58 -20.80 -17.69
N LEU A 129 1.99 -20.25 -16.56
CA LEU A 129 2.92 -20.92 -15.64
C LEU A 129 2.30 -22.19 -15.06
N TYR A 130 1.03 -22.11 -14.65
CA TYR A 130 0.31 -23.27 -14.13
C TYR A 130 0.23 -24.42 -15.13
N LYS A 131 -0.04 -24.13 -16.41
CA LYS A 131 -0.02 -25.13 -17.49
C LYS A 131 1.36 -25.76 -17.72
N LYS A 132 2.45 -25.01 -17.49
CA LYS A 132 3.83 -25.45 -17.72
C LYS A 132 4.42 -26.26 -16.58
N GLY A 133 4.13 -25.89 -15.34
CA GLY A 133 4.77 -26.46 -14.17
C GLY A 133 3.88 -26.56 -12.93
N GLY A 134 2.56 -26.40 -13.09
CA GLY A 134 1.61 -26.51 -12.00
C GLY A 134 1.69 -25.37 -10.98
N GLU A 135 1.14 -25.62 -9.81
CA GLU A 135 1.07 -24.68 -8.70
C GLU A 135 2.46 -24.21 -8.24
N GLU A 136 3.44 -25.11 -8.21
CA GLU A 136 4.79 -24.81 -7.71
C GLU A 136 5.44 -23.67 -8.52
N LEU A 137 5.36 -23.71 -9.83
CA LEU A 137 5.96 -22.69 -10.70
C LEU A 137 5.28 -21.33 -10.52
N VAL A 138 3.95 -21.30 -10.25
CA VAL A 138 3.24 -20.07 -9.96
C VAL A 138 3.68 -19.49 -8.61
N ARG A 139 3.86 -20.33 -7.59
CA ARG A 139 4.35 -19.93 -6.26
C ARG A 139 5.75 -19.33 -6.33
N GLU A 140 6.66 -19.95 -7.07
CA GLU A 140 8.02 -19.45 -7.28
C GLU A 140 8.01 -18.06 -7.95
N ASP A 141 7.20 -17.88 -9.01
CA ASP A 141 7.06 -16.57 -9.67
C ASP A 141 6.48 -15.50 -8.74
N LEU A 142 5.44 -15.83 -7.95
CA LEU A 142 4.88 -14.91 -6.96
C LEU A 142 5.92 -14.47 -5.93
N ILE A 143 6.69 -15.41 -5.40
CA ILE A 143 7.77 -15.13 -4.43
C ILE A 143 8.80 -14.17 -5.05
N CYS A 144 9.24 -14.45 -6.28
CA CYS A 144 10.18 -13.61 -6.99
C CYS A 144 9.65 -12.16 -7.15
N ARG A 145 8.38 -12.00 -7.56
CA ARG A 145 7.73 -10.68 -7.69
C ARG A 145 7.62 -9.93 -6.37
N ILE A 146 7.29 -10.63 -5.29
CA ILE A 146 7.23 -10.05 -3.94
C ILE A 146 8.60 -9.50 -3.55
N GLU A 147 9.65 -10.33 -3.69
CA GLU A 147 11.02 -9.94 -3.34
C GLU A 147 11.51 -8.74 -4.15
N GLU A 148 11.29 -8.72 -5.46
CA GLU A 148 11.66 -7.60 -6.33
C GLU A 148 11.02 -6.29 -5.87
N ARG A 149 9.72 -6.30 -5.57
CA ARG A 149 9.00 -5.09 -5.13
C ARG A 149 9.46 -4.64 -3.74
N ARG A 150 9.75 -5.58 -2.85
CA ARG A 150 10.21 -5.30 -1.48
C ARG A 150 11.64 -4.78 -1.39
N ARG A 151 12.47 -4.94 -2.42
CA ARG A 151 13.80 -4.29 -2.50
C ARG A 151 13.72 -2.76 -2.48
N VAL A 152 12.63 -2.18 -2.99
CA VAL A 152 12.41 -0.73 -3.01
C VAL A 152 11.75 -0.26 -1.71
N THR A 153 10.66 -0.91 -1.33
CA THR A 153 9.94 -0.68 -0.06
C THR A 153 9.19 -1.93 0.35
N LYS A 154 9.29 -2.30 1.64
CA LYS A 154 8.59 -3.49 2.17
C LYS A 154 7.08 -3.39 2.00
N ASN A 155 6.52 -2.18 2.13
CA ASN A 155 5.10 -1.92 2.07
C ASN A 155 4.64 -1.43 0.68
N ASN A 156 5.13 -2.10 -0.36
CA ASN A 156 4.68 -1.89 -1.73
C ASN A 156 3.32 -2.57 -1.95
N TRP A 157 2.34 -1.87 -2.51
CA TRP A 157 0.99 -2.40 -2.72
C TRP A 157 0.96 -3.59 -3.71
N ARG A 158 1.86 -3.62 -4.72
CA ARG A 158 1.99 -4.78 -5.61
C ARG A 158 2.56 -6.00 -4.89
N ALA A 159 3.54 -5.78 -4.01
CA ALA A 159 4.05 -6.87 -3.18
C ALA A 159 2.95 -7.43 -2.26
N ALA A 160 2.12 -6.57 -1.68
CA ALA A 160 0.97 -7.00 -0.89
C ALA A 160 -0.05 -7.78 -1.74
N LEU A 161 -0.31 -7.34 -3.00
CA LEU A 161 -1.17 -8.07 -3.94
C LEU A 161 -0.64 -9.48 -4.20
N TYR A 162 0.63 -9.60 -4.60
CA TYR A 162 1.23 -10.89 -4.92
C TYR A 162 1.32 -11.81 -3.70
N GLU A 163 1.58 -11.25 -2.51
CA GLU A 163 1.54 -12.02 -1.26
C GLU A 163 0.12 -12.52 -0.95
N GLY A 164 -0.90 -11.67 -1.12
CA GLY A 164 -2.29 -12.09 -0.96
C GLY A 164 -2.73 -13.17 -1.94
N LEU A 165 -2.22 -13.15 -3.19
CA LEU A 165 -2.43 -14.24 -4.15
C LEU A 165 -1.72 -15.52 -3.72
N LEU A 166 -0.47 -15.42 -3.25
CA LEU A 166 0.33 -16.55 -2.78
C LEU A 166 -0.32 -17.25 -1.56
N GLU A 167 -0.94 -16.48 -0.67
CA GLU A 167 -1.62 -16.96 0.53
C GLU A 167 -3.06 -17.46 0.26
N SER A 168 -3.63 -17.14 -0.91
CA SER A 168 -5.02 -17.47 -1.25
C SER A 168 -5.17 -18.87 -1.82
N GLN A 169 -5.75 -19.79 -1.05
CA GLN A 169 -6.09 -21.12 -1.56
C GLN A 169 -7.10 -21.04 -2.71
N ASP A 170 -8.07 -20.12 -2.65
CA ASP A 170 -9.08 -19.93 -3.69
C ASP A 170 -8.46 -19.49 -5.04
N PHE A 171 -7.34 -18.79 -5.02
CA PHE A 171 -6.61 -18.45 -6.24
C PHE A 171 -6.10 -19.70 -6.96
N PHE A 172 -5.53 -20.63 -6.24
CA PHE A 172 -5.02 -21.88 -6.82
C PHE A 172 -6.15 -22.84 -7.20
N ASP A 173 -7.10 -23.10 -6.29
CA ASP A 173 -8.12 -24.14 -6.46
C ASP A 173 -9.25 -23.75 -7.41
N LYS A 174 -9.67 -22.46 -7.37
CA LYS A 174 -10.83 -22.02 -8.13
C LYS A 174 -10.45 -21.25 -9.39
N PHE A 175 -9.48 -20.34 -9.26
CA PHE A 175 -9.17 -19.41 -10.36
C PHE A 175 -8.19 -19.99 -11.38
N LEU A 176 -7.10 -20.66 -10.98
CA LEU A 176 -6.12 -21.21 -11.92
C LEU A 176 -6.58 -22.51 -12.59
N MET A 177 -7.47 -23.27 -11.93
CA MET A 177 -8.04 -24.49 -12.49
C MET A 177 -9.23 -24.26 -13.43
N SER A 178 -9.81 -23.03 -13.43
CA SER A 178 -10.89 -22.63 -14.33
C SER A 178 -10.35 -22.16 -15.69
#